data_41c6eea44e17bc5c99aaafbec7b55b24
#
_entry.id   41c6eea44e17bc5c99aaafbec7b55b24
#
_cell.length_a   1.000
_cell.length_b   1.000
_cell.length_c   1.000
_cell.angle_alpha   90.00
_cell.angle_beta   90.00
_cell.angle_gamma   90.00
#
_symmetry.space_group_name_H-M   'P 1'
#
loop_
_entity.id
_entity.type
_entity.pdbx_description
1 polymer ?
#
loop_
_entity_poly.entity_id
_entity_poly.type
_entity_poly.pdbx_seq_one_letter_code
_entity_poly.pdbx_strand_id
1 'polypeptide(L)'
;GLTAGRVSPETALFPYVTVDKIHESAANTGSKTLLRVDTQDGCHYWEPFNREHDDRFSVSRHLYKNVLGNKICFEEINHDLQLAFRYTWMSSDSYGFVRQCEFHNQGDKSVSVDLLDGLQNILPADTPFSAQTNSSNLVDAYKWSELDEQTGMAFFTLYSGIADRAEPYESLKASTVFCLGLESPTILLCSDQLDGFRRGEPIQQELLKRGVRGAYLVNARLELAPGSSQCWQLVANIQQSQGQAVELRRQLGEPLKVAETITQSVNKGNDRLARIVASADGFQVTAEETVSAHHYANTVFNLLRGGIFDDQYQVSSNDFAGTVKSFNRNLYQRHVVMLEGLPELLNVSQLQSIIKDQADPQLERLGLEYLPITFGRRHGDPSRPWNQFAIRLKDQNGDRLLSYQGNWRDVFQNWEALTFSFPEFIESVIAKFVNASTMDGYNPYRITKEGIDWEVEDPDDPWSYIGYWGDHQIIYLQILLELSNQFHPEELGKLLLRYIFCYANVPFRI
;
A
#
# COMPACT_ATOMS: atom_id res chain seq x y z
N GLY A 1 -12.17 -6.12 5.55
CA GLY A 1 -11.31 -6.38 4.41
C GLY A 1 -10.05 -5.56 4.45
N LEU A 2 -8.93 -6.20 4.71
CA LEU A 2 -7.64 -5.56 4.46
C LEU A 2 -7.40 -5.63 2.95
N THR A 3 -7.55 -4.52 2.25
CA THR A 3 -6.98 -4.37 0.92
C THR A 3 -5.48 -4.21 1.09
N ALA A 4 -4.78 -5.32 1.22
CA ALA A 4 -3.32 -5.33 1.26
C ALA A 4 -2.82 -5.20 -0.19
N GLY A 5 -2.68 -3.97 -0.68
CA GLY A 5 -2.19 -3.67 -2.03
C GLY A 5 -0.86 -2.93 -1.98
N ARG A 6 -0.03 -3.09 -3.03
CA ARG A 6 1.29 -2.44 -3.08
C ARG A 6 1.40 -1.32 -4.10
N VAL A 7 0.80 -1.48 -5.27
CA VAL A 7 0.96 -0.54 -6.39
C VAL A 7 -0.38 0.05 -6.80
N SER A 8 -1.37 -0.81 -6.99
CA SER A 8 -2.72 -0.42 -7.41
C SER A 8 -3.76 -1.31 -6.72
N PRO A 9 -5.04 -0.99 -6.80
CA PRO A 9 -6.12 -1.86 -6.29
C PRO A 9 -6.12 -3.27 -6.90
N GLU A 10 -5.55 -3.44 -8.09
CA GLU A 10 -5.44 -4.71 -8.79
C GLU A 10 -4.33 -5.60 -8.22
N THR A 11 -3.35 -5.00 -7.55
CA THR A 11 -2.23 -5.71 -6.92
C THR A 11 -2.48 -5.88 -5.43
N ALA A 12 -3.57 -6.54 -5.08
CA ALA A 12 -4.01 -6.79 -3.71
C ALA A 12 -3.91 -8.28 -3.37
N LEU A 13 -3.74 -8.58 -2.07
CA LEU A 13 -3.74 -9.96 -1.56
C LEU A 13 -5.15 -10.56 -1.55
N PHE A 14 -6.16 -9.73 -1.32
CA PHE A 14 -7.57 -10.13 -1.31
C PHE A 14 -8.35 -9.32 -2.33
N PRO A 15 -9.45 -9.84 -2.89
CA PRO A 15 -10.30 -9.09 -3.80
C PRO A 15 -10.73 -7.77 -3.18
N TYR A 16 -10.76 -6.72 -4.01
CA TYR A 16 -11.28 -5.42 -3.60
C TYR A 16 -12.79 -5.53 -3.35
N VAL A 17 -13.20 -5.10 -2.17
CA VAL A 17 -14.62 -5.04 -1.80
C VAL A 17 -14.99 -3.64 -1.32
N THR A 18 -16.15 -3.17 -1.72
CA THR A 18 -16.72 -1.91 -1.23
C THR A 18 -17.20 -2.05 0.20
N VAL A 19 -17.40 -0.94 0.91
CA VAL A 19 -17.79 -0.92 2.33
C VAL A 19 -19.07 -1.72 2.59
N ASP A 20 -20.04 -1.62 1.69
CA ASP A 20 -21.32 -2.35 1.76
C ASP A 20 -21.15 -3.87 1.70
N LYS A 21 -20.09 -4.36 1.06
CA LYS A 21 -19.79 -5.79 0.93
C LYS A 21 -18.81 -6.34 1.96
N ILE A 22 -18.20 -5.50 2.78
CA ILE A 22 -17.24 -5.94 3.82
C ILE A 22 -17.89 -6.92 4.78
N HIS A 23 -19.11 -6.67 5.20
CA HIS A 23 -19.85 -7.54 6.12
C HIS A 23 -20.16 -8.92 5.51
N GLU A 24 -20.51 -8.97 4.23
CA GLU A 24 -20.77 -10.21 3.52
C GLU A 24 -19.50 -11.03 3.28
N SER A 25 -18.36 -10.38 3.17
CA SER A 25 -17.06 -11.00 2.89
C SER A 25 -16.33 -11.51 4.14
N ALA A 26 -16.75 -11.10 5.34
CA ALA A 26 -16.07 -11.43 6.60
C ALA A 26 -15.92 -12.93 6.85
N ALA A 27 -16.90 -13.73 6.44
CA ALA A 27 -16.89 -15.17 6.64
C ALA A 27 -15.94 -15.93 5.68
N ASN A 28 -15.62 -15.36 4.51
CA ASN A 28 -14.98 -16.08 3.41
C ASN A 28 -13.77 -15.39 2.81
N THR A 29 -13.33 -14.25 3.35
CA THR A 29 -12.19 -13.47 2.82
C THR A 29 -11.33 -12.95 3.96
N GLY A 30 -10.00 -13.12 3.85
CA GLY A 30 -9.04 -12.66 4.83
C GLY A 30 -8.64 -13.71 5.85
N SER A 31 -8.30 -13.28 7.06
CA SER A 31 -7.88 -14.16 8.15
C SER A 31 -9.00 -15.08 8.61
N LYS A 32 -8.67 -16.35 8.84
CA LYS A 32 -9.62 -17.37 9.35
C LYS A 32 -8.89 -18.27 10.33
N THR A 33 -9.45 -18.45 11.51
CA THR A 33 -8.90 -19.31 12.56
C THR A 33 -10.01 -20.13 13.18
N LEU A 34 -9.83 -21.44 13.25
CA LEU A 34 -10.72 -22.40 13.88
C LEU A 34 -9.93 -23.22 14.89
N LEU A 35 -10.45 -23.41 16.06
CA LEU A 35 -9.80 -24.10 17.17
C LEU A 35 -10.73 -25.19 17.72
N ARG A 36 -10.19 -26.37 17.87
CA ARG A 36 -10.83 -27.45 18.62
C ARG A 36 -10.00 -27.69 19.86
N VAL A 37 -10.53 -27.32 21.00
CA VAL A 37 -9.83 -27.30 22.29
C VAL A 37 -10.29 -28.52 23.09
N ASP A 38 -9.37 -29.43 23.37
CA ASP A 38 -9.64 -30.58 24.23
C ASP A 38 -9.43 -30.18 25.70
N THR A 39 -10.50 -30.25 26.47
CA THR A 39 -10.49 -30.02 27.91
C THR A 39 -10.93 -31.28 28.64
N GLN A 40 -10.91 -31.28 29.98
CA GLN A 40 -11.41 -32.40 30.78
C GLN A 40 -12.93 -32.62 30.60
N ASP A 41 -13.66 -31.57 30.23
CA ASP A 41 -15.12 -31.59 30.06
C ASP A 41 -15.53 -31.94 28.61
N GLY A 42 -14.55 -32.16 27.70
CA GLY A 42 -14.78 -32.51 26.32
C GLY A 42 -14.09 -31.62 25.32
N CYS A 43 -14.44 -31.78 24.06
CA CYS A 43 -13.87 -30.97 22.95
C CYS A 43 -14.77 -29.74 22.70
N HIS A 44 -14.20 -28.56 22.81
CA HIS A 44 -14.89 -27.30 22.57
C HIS A 44 -14.42 -26.70 21.23
N TYR A 45 -15.38 -26.27 20.42
CA TYR A 45 -15.11 -25.57 19.19
C TYR A 45 -15.15 -24.06 19.41
N TRP A 46 -14.04 -23.36 19.15
CA TRP A 46 -13.92 -21.93 19.24
C TRP A 46 -13.39 -21.36 17.92
N GLU A 47 -14.06 -20.37 17.38
CA GLU A 47 -13.67 -19.60 16.20
C GLU A 47 -13.47 -18.14 16.63
N PRO A 48 -12.21 -17.70 16.89
CA PRO A 48 -11.93 -16.34 17.33
C PRO A 48 -12.49 -15.30 16.36
N PHE A 49 -13.00 -14.19 16.90
CA PHE A 49 -13.61 -13.08 16.17
C PHE A 49 -14.92 -13.40 15.43
N ASN A 50 -15.46 -14.60 15.58
CA ASN A 50 -16.78 -14.94 15.06
C ASN A 50 -17.87 -14.50 16.03
N ARG A 51 -18.71 -13.55 15.61
CA ARG A 51 -19.83 -13.04 16.43
C ARG A 51 -20.90 -14.07 16.72
N GLU A 52 -21.04 -15.11 15.90
CA GLU A 52 -21.99 -16.21 16.14
C GLU A 52 -21.63 -17.04 17.39
N HIS A 53 -20.43 -16.83 17.93
CA HIS A 53 -19.96 -17.50 19.14
C HIS A 53 -20.12 -16.65 20.42
N ASP A 54 -20.60 -15.41 20.31
CA ASP A 54 -20.70 -14.47 21.44
C ASP A 54 -21.68 -14.99 22.53
N ASP A 55 -22.64 -15.80 22.15
CA ASP A 55 -23.58 -16.44 23.09
C ASP A 55 -23.05 -17.76 23.70
N ARG A 56 -21.89 -18.25 23.20
CA ARG A 56 -21.33 -19.55 23.65
C ARG A 56 -20.23 -19.39 24.67
N PHE A 57 -19.46 -18.29 24.57
CA PHE A 57 -18.30 -18.03 25.41
C PHE A 57 -18.29 -16.59 25.90
N SER A 58 -17.79 -16.42 27.12
CA SER A 58 -17.43 -15.10 27.63
C SER A 58 -16.11 -14.67 26.99
N VAL A 59 -16.15 -13.69 26.07
CA VAL A 59 -14.97 -13.23 25.33
C VAL A 59 -14.73 -11.74 25.48
N SER A 60 -13.45 -11.35 25.41
CA SER A 60 -13.03 -9.95 25.27
C SER A 60 -12.26 -9.78 23.99
N ARG A 61 -12.54 -8.70 23.25
CA ARG A 61 -11.86 -8.38 21.98
C ARG A 61 -11.12 -7.07 22.10
N HIS A 62 -9.87 -7.07 21.66
CA HIS A 62 -8.99 -5.91 21.70
C HIS A 62 -8.34 -5.64 20.34
N LEU A 63 -8.19 -4.37 20.02
CA LEU A 63 -7.49 -3.90 18.84
C LEU A 63 -6.34 -3.00 19.29
N TYR A 64 -5.11 -3.37 18.95
CA TYR A 64 -3.93 -2.58 19.24
C TYR A 64 -3.29 -2.08 17.97
N LYS A 65 -2.73 -0.91 18.04
CA LYS A 65 -1.93 -0.30 16.98
C LYS A 65 -0.64 0.23 17.59
N ASN A 66 0.50 -0.01 16.92
CA ASN A 66 1.75 0.59 17.38
C ASN A 66 1.74 2.11 17.13
N VAL A 67 2.69 2.82 17.75
CA VAL A 67 2.81 4.29 17.63
C VAL A 67 2.94 4.73 16.17
N LEU A 68 3.71 4.01 15.35
CA LEU A 68 3.88 4.33 13.93
C LEU A 68 2.66 4.01 13.05
N GLY A 69 1.68 3.28 13.56
CA GLY A 69 0.44 2.97 12.84
C GLY A 69 0.58 1.91 11.74
N ASN A 70 1.72 1.25 11.62
CA ASN A 70 2.01 0.25 10.59
C ASN A 70 1.97 -1.21 11.09
N LYS A 71 1.59 -1.42 12.35
CA LYS A 71 1.30 -2.72 12.93
C LYS A 71 -0.06 -2.68 13.59
N ILE A 72 -0.91 -3.65 13.26
CA ILE A 72 -2.26 -3.76 13.83
C ILE A 72 -2.41 -5.16 14.39
N CYS A 73 -2.68 -5.25 15.70
CA CYS A 73 -2.88 -6.50 16.42
C CYS A 73 -4.35 -6.64 16.80
N PHE A 74 -4.92 -7.78 16.47
CA PHE A 74 -6.25 -8.23 16.87
C PHE A 74 -6.09 -9.32 17.94
N GLU A 75 -6.77 -9.18 19.04
CA GLU A 75 -6.76 -10.13 20.14
C GLU A 75 -8.19 -10.50 20.55
N GLU A 76 -8.43 -11.78 20.75
CA GLU A 76 -9.62 -12.27 21.45
C GLU A 76 -9.18 -13.17 22.60
N ILE A 77 -9.69 -12.88 23.80
CA ILE A 77 -9.51 -13.67 25.01
C ILE A 77 -10.81 -14.42 25.29
N ASN A 78 -10.73 -15.73 25.37
CA ASN A 78 -11.83 -16.60 25.79
C ASN A 78 -11.66 -16.89 27.29
N HIS A 79 -12.52 -16.29 28.11
CA HIS A 79 -12.42 -16.38 29.56
C HIS A 79 -12.84 -17.74 30.10
N ASP A 80 -13.76 -18.44 29.43
CA ASP A 80 -14.23 -19.76 29.84
C ASP A 80 -13.19 -20.84 29.60
N LEU A 81 -12.49 -20.75 28.46
CA LEU A 81 -11.39 -21.66 28.10
C LEU A 81 -10.02 -21.21 28.67
N GLN A 82 -9.92 -20.00 29.19
CA GLN A 82 -8.68 -19.36 29.66
C GLN A 82 -7.60 -19.34 28.57
N LEU A 83 -7.98 -19.04 27.34
CA LEU A 83 -7.10 -18.99 26.18
C LEU A 83 -7.17 -17.62 25.51
N ALA A 84 -6.04 -17.16 25.00
CA ALA A 84 -5.98 -15.95 24.20
C ALA A 84 -5.39 -16.25 22.82
N PHE A 85 -6.04 -15.74 21.78
CA PHE A 85 -5.54 -15.77 20.43
C PHE A 85 -5.34 -14.35 19.92
N ARG A 86 -4.14 -14.06 19.41
CA ARG A 86 -3.83 -12.79 18.76
C ARG A 86 -3.11 -13.00 17.45
N TYR A 87 -3.32 -12.06 16.54
CA TYR A 87 -2.52 -11.96 15.35
C TYR A 87 -2.22 -10.50 15.01
N THR A 88 -0.99 -10.27 14.53
CA THR A 88 -0.51 -8.93 14.17
C THR A 88 -0.18 -8.88 12.69
N TRP A 89 -0.81 -7.96 11.98
CA TRP A 89 -0.44 -7.64 10.61
C TRP A 89 0.69 -6.61 10.59
N MET A 90 1.71 -6.91 9.78
CA MET A 90 2.88 -6.09 9.53
C MET A 90 3.23 -6.16 8.04
N SER A 91 4.07 -5.25 7.56
CA SER A 91 4.58 -5.25 6.20
C SER A 91 6.10 -5.38 6.17
N SER A 92 6.60 -6.08 5.17
CA SER A 92 8.01 -6.24 4.84
C SER A 92 8.25 -5.84 3.40
N ASP A 93 9.28 -5.06 3.13
CA ASP A 93 9.65 -4.69 1.76
C ASP A 93 10.06 -5.91 0.92
N SER A 94 10.70 -6.89 1.55
CA SER A 94 11.22 -8.07 0.86
C SER A 94 10.22 -9.22 0.78
N TYR A 95 9.39 -9.41 1.82
CA TYR A 95 8.53 -10.59 1.95
C TYR A 95 7.03 -10.29 1.84
N GLY A 96 6.63 -9.02 1.72
CA GLY A 96 5.23 -8.64 1.57
C GLY A 96 4.49 -8.45 2.88
N PHE A 97 3.41 -9.18 3.06
CA PHE A 97 2.53 -9.09 4.22
C PHE A 97 2.87 -10.20 5.22
N VAL A 98 3.12 -9.83 6.46
CA VAL A 98 3.44 -10.75 7.54
C VAL A 98 2.31 -10.72 8.56
N ARG A 99 1.68 -11.86 8.78
CA ARG A 99 0.71 -12.07 9.84
C ARG A 99 1.36 -12.94 10.92
N GLN A 100 1.80 -12.32 12.00
CA GLN A 100 2.33 -13.03 13.15
C GLN A 100 1.19 -13.42 14.08
N CYS A 101 1.10 -14.69 14.42
CA CYS A 101 0.10 -15.26 15.31
C CYS A 101 0.74 -15.69 16.62
N GLU A 102 -0.05 -15.60 17.69
CA GLU A 102 0.28 -16.10 19.01
C GLU A 102 -0.95 -16.70 19.65
N PHE A 103 -0.82 -17.90 20.15
CA PHE A 103 -1.84 -18.58 20.92
C PHE A 103 -1.32 -18.86 22.32
N HIS A 104 -2.00 -18.35 23.34
CA HIS A 104 -1.54 -18.34 24.71
C HIS A 104 -2.51 -19.06 25.63
N ASN A 105 -1.99 -20.00 26.42
CA ASN A 105 -2.71 -20.65 27.50
C ASN A 105 -2.57 -19.83 28.78
N GLN A 106 -3.63 -19.14 29.18
CA GLN A 106 -3.70 -18.33 30.42
C GLN A 106 -4.14 -19.16 31.64
N GLY A 107 -4.52 -20.41 31.43
CA GLY A 107 -4.98 -21.31 32.48
C GLY A 107 -3.85 -21.95 33.27
N ASP A 108 -4.23 -22.70 34.28
CA ASP A 108 -3.36 -23.45 35.20
C ASP A 108 -3.18 -24.93 34.77
N LYS A 109 -3.82 -25.36 33.69
CA LYS A 109 -3.75 -26.71 33.14
C LYS A 109 -3.19 -26.73 31.72
N SER A 110 -2.55 -27.83 31.35
CA SER A 110 -2.15 -28.06 29.96
C SER A 110 -3.38 -28.26 29.08
N VAL A 111 -3.31 -27.73 27.88
CA VAL A 111 -4.39 -27.76 26.87
C VAL A 111 -3.84 -28.33 25.57
N SER A 112 -4.62 -29.24 24.97
CA SER A 112 -4.37 -29.73 23.62
C SER A 112 -5.34 -29.09 22.63
N VAL A 113 -4.82 -28.56 21.53
CA VAL A 113 -5.61 -27.80 20.56
C VAL A 113 -5.33 -28.28 19.14
N ASP A 114 -6.39 -28.64 18.44
CA ASP A 114 -6.32 -28.82 16.99
C ASP A 114 -6.62 -27.48 16.33
N LEU A 115 -5.59 -26.90 15.73
CA LEU A 115 -5.60 -25.58 15.11
C LEU A 115 -5.80 -25.70 13.61
N LEU A 116 -6.71 -24.89 13.05
CA LEU A 116 -6.76 -24.59 11.61
C LEU A 116 -6.75 -23.08 11.44
N ASP A 117 -5.63 -22.54 10.92
CA ASP A 117 -5.41 -21.09 10.80
C ASP A 117 -4.90 -20.70 9.42
N GLY A 118 -5.31 -19.53 8.91
CA GLY A 118 -4.80 -19.08 7.63
C GLY A 118 -5.52 -17.90 7.01
N LEU A 119 -5.47 -17.87 5.68
CA LEU A 119 -5.99 -16.82 4.81
C LEU A 119 -6.96 -17.42 3.80
N GLN A 120 -8.10 -16.77 3.60
CA GLN A 120 -9.12 -17.17 2.64
C GLN A 120 -9.23 -16.18 1.49
N ASN A 121 -9.68 -16.66 0.33
CA ASN A 121 -9.93 -15.87 -0.88
C ASN A 121 -8.72 -15.05 -1.32
N ILE A 122 -7.56 -15.72 -1.41
CA ILE A 122 -6.33 -15.12 -1.89
C ILE A 122 -6.49 -14.81 -3.37
N LEU A 123 -6.19 -13.57 -3.75
CA LEU A 123 -6.29 -13.11 -5.12
C LEU A 123 -5.04 -13.53 -5.90
N PRO A 124 -5.19 -14.25 -7.03
CA PRO A 124 -4.11 -14.48 -7.95
C PRO A 124 -3.51 -13.18 -8.49
N ALA A 125 -2.21 -13.20 -8.77
CA ALA A 125 -1.55 -12.06 -9.41
C ALA A 125 -2.19 -11.72 -10.76
N ASP A 126 -2.08 -10.45 -11.16
CA ASP A 126 -2.57 -9.92 -12.44
C ASP A 126 -4.08 -10.15 -12.71
N THR A 127 -4.89 -10.24 -11.65
CA THR A 127 -6.35 -10.31 -11.79
C THR A 127 -6.91 -8.89 -12.00
N PRO A 128 -7.44 -8.55 -13.18
CA PRO A 128 -7.93 -7.20 -13.46
C PRO A 128 -9.06 -6.79 -12.51
N PHE A 129 -9.06 -5.56 -12.05
CA PHE A 129 -10.11 -5.04 -11.17
C PHE A 129 -11.51 -5.13 -11.82
N SER A 130 -11.62 -4.79 -13.11
CA SER A 130 -12.86 -4.92 -13.86
C SER A 130 -13.38 -6.37 -13.90
N ALA A 131 -12.48 -7.34 -14.04
CA ALA A 131 -12.85 -8.75 -13.99
C ALA A 131 -13.34 -9.19 -12.60
N GLN A 132 -12.73 -8.66 -11.52
CA GLN A 132 -13.18 -8.95 -10.15
C GLN A 132 -14.60 -8.41 -9.89
N THR A 133 -14.94 -7.25 -10.43
CA THR A 133 -16.23 -6.57 -10.18
C THR A 133 -17.33 -7.04 -11.12
N ASN A 134 -17.02 -7.23 -12.41
CA ASN A 134 -18.03 -7.49 -13.45
C ASN A 134 -18.13 -8.96 -13.83
N SER A 135 -17.10 -9.78 -13.56
CA SER A 135 -16.99 -11.15 -14.06
C SER A 135 -16.32 -12.08 -13.03
N SER A 136 -16.67 -11.96 -11.75
CA SER A 136 -16.02 -12.71 -10.66
C SER A 136 -16.09 -14.22 -10.85
N ASN A 137 -17.18 -14.75 -11.42
CA ASN A 137 -17.31 -16.18 -11.73
C ASN A 137 -16.31 -16.65 -12.81
N LEU A 138 -16.05 -15.79 -13.80
CA LEU A 138 -15.03 -16.08 -14.80
C LEU A 138 -13.64 -16.10 -14.15
N VAL A 139 -13.35 -15.13 -13.28
CA VAL A 139 -12.09 -15.13 -12.52
C VAL A 139 -11.93 -16.41 -11.70
N ASP A 140 -12.99 -16.85 -11.00
CA ASP A 140 -12.95 -18.07 -10.20
C ASP A 140 -12.63 -19.29 -11.06
N ALA A 141 -13.19 -19.41 -12.29
CA ALA A 141 -12.93 -20.51 -13.21
C ALA A 141 -11.45 -20.61 -13.66
N TYR A 142 -10.72 -19.50 -13.70
CA TYR A 142 -9.31 -19.45 -14.08
C TYR A 142 -8.33 -19.59 -12.92
N LYS A 143 -8.80 -19.64 -11.68
CA LYS A 143 -7.93 -19.75 -10.49
C LYS A 143 -7.23 -21.12 -10.43
N TRP A 144 -5.97 -21.05 -10.08
CA TRP A 144 -5.08 -22.18 -9.90
C TRP A 144 -4.28 -21.97 -8.62
N SER A 145 -4.36 -22.94 -7.70
CA SER A 145 -3.61 -22.94 -6.44
C SER A 145 -2.81 -24.22 -6.36
N GLU A 146 -1.50 -24.12 -6.10
CA GLU A 146 -0.55 -25.23 -6.07
C GLU A 146 0.36 -25.12 -4.85
N LEU A 147 0.69 -26.25 -4.24
CA LEU A 147 1.58 -26.37 -3.09
C LEU A 147 2.92 -26.98 -3.49
N ASP A 148 4.01 -26.32 -3.11
CA ASP A 148 5.33 -26.94 -3.06
C ASP A 148 5.47 -27.71 -1.74
N GLU A 149 5.39 -29.03 -1.82
CA GLU A 149 5.43 -29.91 -0.65
C GLU A 149 6.74 -29.82 0.15
N GLN A 150 7.85 -29.46 -0.51
CA GLN A 150 9.17 -29.40 0.14
C GLN A 150 9.30 -28.24 1.10
N THR A 151 8.69 -27.11 0.76
CA THR A 151 8.81 -25.87 1.53
C THR A 151 7.51 -25.45 2.22
N GLY A 152 6.39 -26.07 1.87
CA GLY A 152 5.06 -25.65 2.33
C GLY A 152 4.59 -24.32 1.72
N MET A 153 5.27 -23.82 0.68
CA MET A 153 4.87 -22.61 0.00
C MET A 153 3.79 -22.89 -1.04
N ALA A 154 2.72 -22.13 -1.01
CA ALA A 154 1.66 -22.18 -2.00
C ALA A 154 1.75 -21.03 -3.01
N PHE A 155 1.34 -21.32 -4.24
CA PHE A 155 1.26 -20.41 -5.36
C PHE A 155 -0.19 -20.22 -5.76
N PHE A 156 -0.60 -18.96 -5.97
CA PHE A 156 -1.92 -18.60 -6.43
C PHE A 156 -1.78 -17.84 -7.74
N THR A 157 -2.25 -18.44 -8.84
CA THR A 157 -2.11 -17.94 -10.20
C THR A 157 -3.44 -18.01 -10.94
N LEU A 158 -3.51 -17.39 -12.10
CA LEU A 158 -4.52 -17.68 -13.10
C LEU A 158 -3.95 -18.70 -14.09
N TYR A 159 -4.79 -19.61 -14.57
CA TYR A 159 -4.40 -20.60 -15.60
C TYR A 159 -3.93 -19.92 -16.90
N SER A 160 -4.55 -18.81 -17.25
CA SER A 160 -4.13 -17.89 -18.30
C SER A 160 -4.57 -16.48 -17.96
N GLY A 161 -4.02 -15.47 -18.63
CA GLY A 161 -4.51 -14.11 -18.51
C GLY A 161 -5.95 -14.01 -19.05
N ILE A 162 -6.78 -13.26 -18.35
CA ILE A 162 -8.17 -12.98 -18.77
C ILE A 162 -8.11 -11.79 -19.72
N ALA A 163 -8.11 -12.05 -21.03
CA ALA A 163 -8.09 -11.04 -22.06
C ALA A 163 -8.97 -11.46 -23.24
N ASP A 164 -9.69 -10.52 -23.81
CA ASP A 164 -10.41 -10.71 -25.07
C ASP A 164 -9.47 -10.46 -26.26
N ARG A 165 -8.50 -11.39 -26.42
CA ARG A 165 -7.50 -11.36 -27.49
C ARG A 165 -7.39 -12.74 -28.12
N ALA A 166 -7.14 -12.76 -29.44
CA ALA A 166 -6.92 -14.01 -30.17
C ALA A 166 -5.61 -14.72 -29.82
N GLU A 167 -4.67 -14.01 -29.19
CA GLU A 167 -3.37 -14.53 -28.79
C GLU A 167 -3.42 -15.07 -27.35
N PRO A 168 -2.72 -16.20 -27.06
CA PRO A 168 -2.59 -16.68 -25.71
C PRO A 168 -1.92 -15.64 -24.80
N TYR A 169 -2.53 -15.37 -23.67
CA TYR A 169 -1.97 -14.47 -22.67
C TYR A 169 -1.57 -15.29 -21.43
N GLU A 170 -0.26 -15.46 -21.24
CA GLU A 170 0.25 -16.22 -20.10
C GLU A 170 0.21 -15.41 -18.80
N SER A 171 -0.18 -16.06 -17.71
CA SER A 171 -0.01 -15.52 -16.36
C SER A 171 1.38 -15.84 -15.84
N LEU A 172 2.27 -14.87 -15.86
CA LEU A 172 3.70 -15.06 -15.52
C LEU A 172 4.04 -14.70 -14.08
N LYS A 173 3.05 -14.34 -13.27
CA LYS A 173 3.22 -13.95 -11.88
C LYS A 173 2.32 -14.74 -10.94
N ALA A 174 2.74 -14.83 -9.68
CA ALA A 174 2.00 -15.50 -8.63
C ALA A 174 1.83 -14.61 -7.39
N SER A 175 0.77 -14.83 -6.63
CA SER A 175 0.75 -14.54 -5.21
C SER A 175 1.29 -15.78 -4.48
N THR A 176 2.17 -15.60 -3.50
CA THR A 176 2.80 -16.69 -2.75
C THR A 176 2.45 -16.60 -1.28
N VAL A 177 2.21 -17.72 -0.62
CA VAL A 177 1.98 -17.78 0.83
C VAL A 177 2.73 -18.97 1.42
N PHE A 178 3.31 -18.77 2.60
CA PHE A 178 3.95 -19.85 3.37
C PHE A 178 3.78 -19.61 4.89
N CYS A 179 4.01 -20.68 5.65
CA CYS A 179 3.95 -20.66 7.12
C CYS A 179 5.30 -20.99 7.73
N LEU A 180 5.65 -20.31 8.82
CA LEU A 180 6.82 -20.62 9.66
C LEU A 180 6.41 -20.74 11.13
N GLY A 181 7.04 -21.61 11.90
CA GLY A 181 6.84 -21.74 13.35
C GLY A 181 5.86 -22.84 13.78
N LEU A 182 5.28 -23.58 12.85
CA LEU A 182 4.51 -24.81 13.12
C LEU A 182 5.30 -26.02 12.60
N GLU A 183 5.28 -27.13 13.33
CA GLU A 183 5.92 -28.36 12.93
C GLU A 183 5.03 -29.15 11.96
N SER A 184 5.53 -29.40 10.75
CA SER A 184 4.89 -30.25 9.73
C SER A 184 3.36 -30.07 9.58
N PRO A 185 2.88 -28.83 9.39
CA PRO A 185 1.46 -28.58 9.29
C PRO A 185 0.87 -29.22 8.02
N THR A 186 -0.37 -29.71 8.11
CA THR A 186 -1.15 -30.07 6.93
C THR A 186 -1.69 -28.79 6.28
N ILE A 187 -1.58 -28.64 4.97
CA ILE A 187 -1.90 -27.40 4.26
C ILE A 187 -3.11 -27.61 3.34
N LEU A 188 -4.06 -26.69 3.41
CA LEU A 188 -5.21 -26.59 2.52
C LEU A 188 -5.05 -25.43 1.56
N LEU A 189 -5.49 -25.60 0.33
CA LEU A 189 -5.44 -24.62 -0.75
C LEU A 189 -6.80 -23.99 -1.07
N CYS A 190 -7.86 -24.46 -0.44
CA CYS A 190 -9.22 -23.93 -0.53
C CYS A 190 -9.95 -24.07 0.81
N SER A 191 -11.20 -23.58 0.87
CA SER A 191 -12.01 -23.59 2.08
C SER A 191 -12.93 -24.81 2.20
N ASP A 192 -12.84 -25.79 1.32
CA ASP A 192 -13.80 -26.92 1.23
C ASP A 192 -13.85 -27.79 2.48
N GLN A 193 -12.72 -27.92 3.19
CA GLN A 193 -12.61 -28.79 4.38
C GLN A 193 -12.96 -28.07 5.70
N LEU A 194 -13.30 -26.77 5.69
CA LEU A 194 -13.61 -26.02 6.93
C LEU A 194 -14.81 -26.62 7.70
N ASP A 195 -15.87 -26.98 6.99
CA ASP A 195 -17.05 -27.56 7.64
C ASP A 195 -16.79 -28.97 8.18
N GLY A 196 -15.93 -29.73 7.50
CA GLY A 196 -15.43 -31.02 8.01
C GLY A 196 -14.65 -30.83 9.31
N PHE A 197 -13.75 -29.85 9.37
CA PHE A 197 -12.99 -29.53 10.59
C PHE A 197 -13.92 -29.13 11.75
N ARG A 198 -14.95 -28.33 11.48
CA ARG A 198 -15.97 -27.98 12.49
C ARG A 198 -16.66 -29.21 13.09
N ARG A 199 -16.91 -30.23 12.28
CA ARG A 199 -17.53 -31.51 12.73
C ARG A 199 -16.52 -32.48 13.33
N GLY A 200 -15.20 -32.20 13.27
CA GLY A 200 -14.17 -33.05 13.78
C GLY A 200 -13.66 -34.09 12.80
N GLU A 201 -13.90 -33.90 11.53
CA GLU A 201 -13.33 -34.73 10.48
C GLU A 201 -11.83 -34.44 10.29
N PRO A 202 -11.02 -35.44 9.98
CA PRO A 202 -9.60 -35.25 9.77
C PRO A 202 -9.33 -34.42 8.51
N ILE A 203 -8.37 -33.51 8.59
CA ILE A 203 -7.92 -32.67 7.49
C ILE A 203 -6.95 -33.46 6.58
N GLN A 204 -7.12 -33.29 5.28
CA GLN A 204 -6.28 -33.92 4.26
C GLN A 204 -5.49 -32.86 3.51
N GLN A 205 -4.20 -33.13 3.32
CA GLN A 205 -3.28 -32.29 2.52
C GLN A 205 -3.84 -32.06 1.12
N GLU A 206 -3.78 -30.79 0.68
CA GLU A 206 -4.14 -30.40 -0.69
C GLU A 206 -2.89 -29.95 -1.46
N LEU A 207 -2.69 -30.51 -2.65
CA LEU A 207 -1.52 -30.21 -3.49
C LEU A 207 -1.88 -29.28 -4.65
N LEU A 208 -3.11 -29.41 -5.15
CA LEU A 208 -3.57 -28.68 -6.32
C LEU A 208 -5.08 -28.44 -6.24
N LYS A 209 -5.50 -27.19 -6.46
CA LYS A 209 -6.90 -26.81 -6.63
C LYS A 209 -7.07 -25.93 -7.86
N ARG A 210 -8.17 -26.14 -8.59
CA ARG A 210 -8.51 -25.41 -9.82
C ARG A 210 -9.95 -24.95 -9.80
N GLY A 211 -10.23 -23.78 -10.36
CA GLY A 211 -11.60 -23.29 -10.51
C GLY A 211 -12.31 -22.94 -9.22
N VAL A 212 -11.58 -22.78 -8.11
CA VAL A 212 -12.10 -22.41 -6.79
C VAL A 212 -11.30 -21.26 -6.19
N ARG A 213 -11.91 -20.56 -5.24
CA ARG A 213 -11.23 -19.50 -4.49
C ARG A 213 -10.09 -20.07 -3.68
N GLY A 214 -8.89 -19.56 -3.90
CA GLY A 214 -7.70 -20.01 -3.20
C GLY A 214 -7.72 -19.63 -1.73
N ALA A 215 -7.22 -20.53 -0.88
CA ALA A 215 -6.94 -20.28 0.52
C ALA A 215 -5.58 -20.87 0.88
N TYR A 216 -4.98 -20.37 1.93
CA TYR A 216 -3.82 -20.98 2.56
C TYR A 216 -4.15 -21.19 4.03
N LEU A 217 -4.48 -22.43 4.38
CA LEU A 217 -4.86 -22.79 5.75
C LEU A 217 -3.91 -23.89 6.24
N VAL A 218 -3.38 -23.72 7.44
CA VAL A 218 -2.48 -24.66 8.09
C VAL A 218 -3.19 -25.35 9.24
N ASN A 219 -3.17 -26.67 9.26
CA ASN A 219 -3.67 -27.45 10.39
C ASN A 219 -2.50 -28.06 11.17
N ALA A 220 -2.51 -27.89 12.49
CA ALA A 220 -1.50 -28.40 13.39
C ALA A 220 -2.10 -28.73 14.76
N ARG A 221 -1.56 -29.75 15.42
CA ARG A 221 -1.85 -30.07 16.81
C ARG A 221 -0.89 -29.32 17.73
N LEU A 222 -1.42 -28.58 18.69
CA LEU A 222 -0.66 -27.81 19.66
C LEU A 222 -0.88 -28.37 21.06
N GLU A 223 0.22 -28.55 21.81
CA GLU A 223 0.21 -28.91 23.21
C GLU A 223 0.77 -27.73 24.03
N LEU A 224 -0.07 -27.10 24.81
CA LEU A 224 0.29 -25.89 25.54
C LEU A 224 0.29 -26.12 27.04
N ALA A 225 1.45 -26.02 27.66
CA ALA A 225 1.59 -26.02 29.12
C ALA A 225 0.94 -24.76 29.73
N PRO A 226 0.62 -24.75 31.01
CA PRO A 226 0.14 -23.57 31.73
C PRO A 226 1.05 -22.36 31.51
N GLY A 227 0.47 -21.22 31.15
CA GLY A 227 1.21 -19.97 30.94
C GLY A 227 2.12 -19.95 29.69
N SER A 228 2.09 -20.98 28.84
CA SER A 228 2.91 -21.04 27.62
C SER A 228 2.20 -20.45 26.41
N SER A 229 3.00 -20.07 25.40
CA SER A 229 2.50 -19.58 24.11
C SER A 229 3.14 -20.34 22.96
N GLN A 230 2.37 -20.52 21.90
CA GLN A 230 2.87 -20.95 20.59
C GLN A 230 2.77 -19.80 19.60
N CYS A 231 3.85 -19.54 18.87
CA CYS A 231 3.90 -18.50 17.84
C CYS A 231 4.15 -19.09 16.46
N TRP A 232 3.52 -18.50 15.44
CA TRP A 232 3.79 -18.82 14.03
C TRP A 232 3.57 -17.60 13.16
N GLN A 233 4.05 -17.67 11.92
CA GLN A 233 3.93 -16.59 10.95
C GLN A 233 3.33 -17.11 9.66
N LEU A 234 2.35 -16.38 9.12
CA LEU A 234 1.89 -16.51 7.74
C LEU A 234 2.45 -15.34 6.95
N VAL A 235 3.17 -15.64 5.88
CA VAL A 235 3.82 -14.62 5.05
C VAL A 235 3.27 -14.71 3.64
N ALA A 236 2.70 -13.61 3.16
CA ALA A 236 2.07 -13.53 1.85
C ALA A 236 2.72 -12.43 1.00
N ASN A 237 3.10 -12.76 -0.22
CA ASN A 237 3.60 -11.78 -1.17
C ASN A 237 2.80 -11.83 -2.47
N ILE A 238 2.73 -10.70 -3.16
CA ILE A 238 1.93 -10.53 -4.38
C ILE A 238 2.84 -10.19 -5.55
N GLN A 239 2.36 -10.42 -6.77
CA GLN A 239 3.07 -10.04 -8.01
C GLN A 239 4.48 -10.62 -8.12
N GLN A 240 4.69 -11.84 -7.61
CA GLN A 240 5.98 -12.51 -7.64
C GLN A 240 6.25 -13.07 -9.04
N SER A 241 7.35 -12.65 -9.66
CA SER A 241 7.86 -13.28 -10.89
C SER A 241 8.35 -14.70 -10.61
N GLN A 242 8.53 -15.49 -11.66
CA GLN A 242 9.07 -16.84 -11.56
C GLN A 242 10.46 -16.87 -10.85
N GLY A 243 11.34 -15.92 -11.20
CA GLY A 243 12.66 -15.82 -10.57
C GLY A 243 12.59 -15.52 -9.08
N GLN A 244 11.69 -14.60 -8.67
CA GLN A 244 11.47 -14.28 -7.26
C GLN A 244 10.87 -15.47 -6.49
N ALA A 245 9.94 -16.20 -7.09
CA ALA A 245 9.34 -17.38 -6.49
C ALA A 245 10.37 -18.53 -6.30
N VAL A 246 11.23 -18.75 -7.28
CA VAL A 246 12.31 -19.75 -7.19
C VAL A 246 13.33 -19.37 -6.12
N GLU A 247 13.71 -18.10 -6.03
CA GLU A 247 14.63 -17.63 -5.00
C GLU A 247 14.02 -17.76 -3.60
N LEU A 248 12.74 -17.41 -3.44
CA LEU A 248 12.03 -17.58 -2.17
C LEU A 248 11.96 -19.07 -1.76
N ARG A 249 11.66 -19.97 -2.72
CA ARG A 249 11.69 -21.42 -2.49
C ARG A 249 13.06 -21.89 -2.00
N ARG A 250 14.13 -21.39 -2.59
CA ARG A 250 15.51 -21.71 -2.17
C ARG A 250 15.79 -21.23 -0.74
N GLN A 251 15.36 -20.01 -0.40
CA GLN A 251 15.53 -19.46 0.95
C GLN A 251 14.77 -20.27 2.00
N LEU A 252 13.57 -20.75 1.69
CA LEU A 252 12.76 -21.57 2.60
C LEU A 252 13.38 -22.92 2.95
N GLY A 253 14.45 -23.34 2.26
CA GLY A 253 15.31 -24.44 2.71
C GLY A 253 16.00 -24.19 4.06
N GLU A 254 16.08 -22.93 4.52
CA GLU A 254 16.62 -22.51 5.82
C GLU A 254 15.57 -21.69 6.61
N PRO A 255 14.47 -22.30 7.10
CA PRO A 255 13.30 -21.57 7.62
C PRO A 255 13.60 -20.67 8.81
N LEU A 256 14.52 -21.04 9.69
CA LEU A 256 14.91 -20.19 10.84
C LEU A 256 15.59 -18.89 10.37
N LYS A 257 16.45 -18.98 9.37
CA LYS A 257 17.12 -17.82 8.79
C LYS A 257 16.14 -16.90 8.06
N VAL A 258 15.16 -17.49 7.37
CA VAL A 258 14.08 -16.71 6.74
C VAL A 258 13.27 -15.95 7.80
N ALA A 259 12.92 -16.58 8.93
CA ALA A 259 12.19 -15.93 10.02
C ALA A 259 12.97 -14.73 10.60
N GLU A 260 14.28 -14.87 10.78
CA GLU A 260 15.15 -13.77 11.21
C GLU A 260 15.19 -12.64 10.17
N THR A 261 15.33 -12.98 8.88
CA THR A 261 15.39 -12.00 7.79
C THR A 261 14.06 -11.25 7.65
N ILE A 262 12.93 -11.93 7.83
CA ILE A 262 11.59 -11.28 7.86
C ILE A 262 11.53 -10.26 8.99
N THR A 263 11.96 -10.64 10.20
CA THR A 263 11.98 -9.76 11.36
C THR A 263 12.85 -8.53 11.12
N GLN A 264 14.03 -8.71 10.56
CA GLN A 264 14.95 -7.62 10.21
C GLN A 264 14.32 -6.70 9.15
N SER A 265 13.69 -7.25 8.12
CA SER A 265 13.02 -6.48 7.07
C SER A 265 11.85 -5.65 7.62
N VAL A 266 11.02 -6.21 8.50
CA VAL A 266 9.95 -5.49 9.19
C VAL A 266 10.50 -4.33 10.04
N ASN A 267 11.56 -4.59 10.80
CA ASN A 267 12.17 -3.56 11.65
C ASN A 267 12.80 -2.44 10.81
N LYS A 268 13.49 -2.78 9.72
CA LYS A 268 14.03 -1.79 8.77
C LYS A 268 12.92 -0.92 8.16
N GLY A 269 11.76 -1.52 7.84
CA GLY A 269 10.58 -0.78 7.37
C GLY A 269 10.03 0.19 8.43
N ASN A 270 10.00 -0.22 9.72
CA ASN A 270 9.61 0.65 10.82
C ASN A 270 10.57 1.84 10.98
N ASP A 271 11.89 1.58 10.97
CA ASP A 271 12.91 2.63 11.11
C ASP A 271 12.84 3.61 9.94
N ARG A 272 12.59 3.11 8.73
CA ARG A 272 12.42 3.96 7.55
C ARG A 272 11.18 4.85 7.68
N LEU A 273 10.05 4.30 8.10
CA LEU A 273 8.83 5.09 8.32
C LEU A 273 9.06 6.15 9.40
N ALA A 274 9.72 5.80 10.51
CA ALA A 274 10.06 6.74 11.56
C ALA A 274 10.92 7.91 11.04
N ARG A 275 11.94 7.63 10.21
CA ARG A 275 12.78 8.67 9.59
C ARG A 275 11.99 9.57 8.65
N ILE A 276 11.09 9.00 7.83
CA ILE A 276 10.22 9.77 6.93
C ILE A 276 9.34 10.73 7.74
N VAL A 277 8.72 10.25 8.81
CA VAL A 277 7.84 11.08 9.64
C VAL A 277 8.65 12.13 10.40
N ALA A 278 9.86 11.77 10.87
CA ALA A 278 10.76 12.72 11.53
C ALA A 278 11.21 13.85 10.59
N SER A 279 11.48 13.54 9.30
CA SER A 279 11.89 14.55 8.33
C SER A 279 10.81 15.58 8.02
N ALA A 280 9.55 15.24 8.26
CA ALA A 280 8.40 16.14 8.14
C ALA A 280 7.93 16.68 9.50
N ASP A 281 8.83 16.74 10.48
CA ASP A 281 8.57 17.27 11.83
C ASP A 281 7.41 16.58 12.58
N GLY A 282 7.19 15.30 12.29
CA GLY A 282 6.05 14.54 12.86
C GLY A 282 6.23 14.11 14.31
N PHE A 283 7.45 14.13 14.83
CA PHE A 283 7.73 13.78 16.23
C PHE A 283 7.89 15.03 17.09
N GLN A 284 6.80 15.44 17.70
CA GLN A 284 6.75 16.53 18.67
C GLN A 284 6.73 15.95 20.09
N VAL A 285 7.53 16.53 20.98
CA VAL A 285 7.50 16.20 22.41
C VAL A 285 6.90 17.38 23.15
N THR A 286 5.66 17.20 23.61
CA THR A 286 4.94 18.21 24.39
C THR A 286 4.60 17.67 25.77
N ALA A 287 4.19 18.55 26.69
CA ALA A 287 3.70 18.13 28.01
C ALA A 287 2.38 17.34 27.92
N GLU A 288 1.66 17.48 26.80
CA GLU A 288 0.38 16.82 26.51
C GLU A 288 0.57 15.69 25.48
N GLU A 289 0.60 14.46 25.95
CA GLU A 289 0.79 13.27 25.10
C GLU A 289 -0.24 13.17 23.97
N THR A 290 -1.51 13.54 24.24
CA THR A 290 -2.59 13.55 23.27
C THR A 290 -2.30 14.52 22.12
N VAL A 291 -1.73 15.70 22.41
CA VAL A 291 -1.35 16.70 21.40
C VAL A 291 -0.24 16.15 20.50
N SER A 292 0.79 15.52 21.11
CA SER A 292 1.87 14.87 20.36
C SER A 292 1.35 13.75 19.45
N ALA A 293 0.41 12.93 19.93
CA ALA A 293 -0.20 11.86 19.17
C ALA A 293 -1.05 12.40 18.00
N HIS A 294 -1.82 13.46 18.21
CA HIS A 294 -2.60 14.12 17.15
C HIS A 294 -1.72 14.74 16.09
N HIS A 295 -0.65 15.43 16.49
CA HIS A 295 0.32 16.00 15.55
C HIS A 295 0.95 14.91 14.68
N TYR A 296 1.44 13.82 15.31
CA TYR A 296 1.97 12.67 14.60
C TYR A 296 0.96 12.09 13.59
N ALA A 297 -0.26 11.82 14.04
CA ALA A 297 -1.31 11.26 13.18
C ALA A 297 -1.63 12.17 11.99
N ASN A 298 -1.65 13.49 12.20
CA ASN A 298 -1.90 14.48 11.17
C ASN A 298 -0.75 14.54 10.15
N THR A 299 0.49 14.50 10.61
CA THR A 299 1.68 14.45 9.75
C THR A 299 1.66 13.20 8.88
N VAL A 300 1.45 12.01 9.47
CA VAL A 300 1.36 10.75 8.70
C VAL A 300 0.23 10.80 7.67
N PHE A 301 -0.92 11.35 8.03
CA PHE A 301 -2.05 11.50 7.12
C PHE A 301 -1.72 12.38 5.92
N ASN A 302 -1.03 13.50 6.13
CA ASN A 302 -0.61 14.40 5.06
C ASN A 302 0.47 13.75 4.18
N LEU A 303 1.45 13.05 4.76
CA LEU A 303 2.48 12.32 4.03
C LEU A 303 1.90 11.24 3.12
N LEU A 304 0.92 10.48 3.62
CA LEU A 304 0.27 9.43 2.84
C LEU A 304 -0.59 9.97 1.70
N ARG A 305 -0.99 11.24 1.74
CA ARG A 305 -1.83 11.87 0.72
C ARG A 305 -1.06 12.78 -0.22
N GLY A 306 -0.15 13.60 0.30
CA GLY A 306 0.62 14.57 -0.47
C GLY A 306 2.01 14.08 -0.86
N GLY A 307 2.51 13.06 -0.15
CA GLY A 307 3.88 12.58 -0.30
C GLY A 307 4.88 13.34 0.57
N ILE A 308 6.15 13.11 0.33
CA ILE A 308 7.26 13.71 1.05
C ILE A 308 8.47 13.93 0.16
N PHE A 309 9.26 14.95 0.47
CA PHE A 309 10.63 15.13 0.01
C PHE A 309 11.57 14.24 0.86
N ASP A 310 11.63 12.94 0.54
CA ASP A 310 12.30 11.91 1.36
C ASP A 310 13.81 12.17 1.54
N ASP A 311 14.45 12.76 0.53
CA ASP A 311 15.84 13.21 0.61
C ASP A 311 15.98 14.69 1.01
N GLN A 312 14.91 15.27 1.56
CA GLN A 312 14.82 16.68 1.95
C GLN A 312 15.10 17.59 0.73
N TYR A 313 16.16 18.38 0.80
CA TYR A 313 16.57 19.29 -0.26
C TYR A 313 17.57 18.71 -1.27
N GLN A 314 17.90 17.42 -1.16
CA GLN A 314 18.75 16.74 -2.12
C GLN A 314 17.93 16.27 -3.35
N VAL A 315 18.46 16.48 -4.52
CA VAL A 315 17.85 16.19 -5.80
C VAL A 315 18.73 15.20 -6.57
N SER A 316 18.13 14.16 -7.11
CA SER A 316 18.79 13.29 -8.09
C SER A 316 18.83 13.99 -9.46
N SER A 317 20.01 14.22 -9.99
CA SER A 317 20.20 14.82 -11.31
C SER A 317 19.59 13.96 -12.42
N ASN A 318 19.67 12.63 -12.29
CA ASN A 318 19.07 11.70 -13.24
C ASN A 318 17.54 11.81 -13.27
N ASP A 319 16.91 11.94 -12.10
CA ASP A 319 15.47 12.12 -12.03
C ASP A 319 15.03 13.48 -12.59
N PHE A 320 15.77 14.55 -12.30
CA PHE A 320 15.53 15.86 -12.89
C PHE A 320 15.70 15.85 -14.41
N ALA A 321 16.80 15.30 -14.93
CA ALA A 321 17.05 15.17 -16.35
C ALA A 321 15.98 14.33 -17.05
N GLY A 322 15.54 13.24 -16.42
CA GLY A 322 14.41 12.42 -16.87
C GLY A 322 13.10 13.21 -16.93
N THR A 323 12.85 14.06 -15.96
CA THR A 323 11.69 14.97 -15.93
C THR A 323 11.75 15.97 -17.08
N VAL A 324 12.89 16.64 -17.29
CA VAL A 324 13.07 17.57 -18.43
C VAL A 324 12.85 16.85 -19.76
N LYS A 325 13.40 15.64 -19.91
CA LYS A 325 13.24 14.83 -21.14
C LYS A 325 11.79 14.42 -21.40
N SER A 326 11.04 14.10 -20.35
CA SER A 326 9.62 13.71 -20.44
C SER A 326 8.75 14.89 -20.88
N PHE A 327 8.95 16.05 -20.26
CA PHE A 327 8.14 17.24 -20.54
C PHE A 327 8.54 17.97 -21.80
N ASN A 328 9.85 18.01 -22.14
CA ASN A 328 10.34 18.72 -23.32
C ASN A 328 11.62 18.11 -23.89
N ARG A 329 11.48 17.19 -24.85
CA ARG A 329 12.62 16.51 -25.50
C ARG A 329 13.59 17.45 -26.20
N ASN A 330 13.09 18.53 -26.81
CA ASN A 330 13.93 19.49 -27.51
C ASN A 330 14.77 20.28 -26.50
N LEU A 331 14.19 20.64 -25.36
CA LEU A 331 14.92 21.31 -24.29
C LEU A 331 15.98 20.39 -23.68
N TYR A 332 15.66 19.13 -23.46
CA TYR A 332 16.63 18.13 -23.00
C TYR A 332 17.82 18.02 -23.94
N GLN A 333 17.55 17.88 -25.24
CA GLN A 333 18.63 17.80 -26.25
C GLN A 333 19.50 19.05 -26.28
N ARG A 334 18.92 20.23 -26.12
CA ARG A 334 19.67 21.52 -26.07
C ARG A 334 20.63 21.60 -24.89
N HIS A 335 20.23 21.06 -23.75
CA HIS A 335 20.96 21.10 -22.48
C HIS A 335 21.56 19.76 -22.05
N VAL A 336 21.61 18.75 -22.92
CA VAL A 336 22.05 17.39 -22.57
C VAL A 336 23.42 17.35 -21.92
N VAL A 337 24.41 18.12 -22.43
CA VAL A 337 25.75 18.14 -21.87
C VAL A 337 25.77 18.68 -20.44
N MET A 338 24.99 19.71 -20.17
CA MET A 338 24.85 20.26 -18.82
C MET A 338 24.14 19.25 -17.90
N LEU A 339 23.02 18.70 -18.37
CA LEU A 339 22.19 17.76 -17.56
C LEU A 339 22.96 16.46 -17.22
N GLU A 340 23.72 15.92 -18.17
CA GLU A 340 24.53 14.71 -17.95
C GLU A 340 25.84 15.01 -17.19
N GLY A 341 26.26 16.26 -17.15
CA GLY A 341 27.44 16.72 -16.38
C GLY A 341 27.13 17.07 -14.91
N LEU A 342 25.88 17.03 -14.48
CA LEU A 342 25.52 17.32 -13.09
C LEU A 342 26.05 16.22 -12.13
N PRO A 343 26.41 16.56 -10.88
CA PRO A 343 26.67 15.59 -9.84
C PRO A 343 25.45 14.68 -9.64
N GLU A 344 25.63 13.43 -9.25
CA GLU A 344 24.55 12.45 -9.04
C GLU A 344 23.47 12.99 -8.07
N LEU A 345 23.93 13.63 -6.99
CA LEU A 345 23.08 14.32 -6.01
C LEU A 345 23.56 15.76 -5.84
N LEU A 346 22.62 16.68 -5.79
CA LEU A 346 22.91 18.10 -5.54
C LEU A 346 21.75 18.74 -4.76
N ASN A 347 22.04 19.83 -4.05
CA ASN A 347 21.00 20.57 -3.34
C ASN A 347 20.10 21.32 -4.33
N VAL A 348 18.82 21.48 -4.02
CA VAL A 348 17.84 22.17 -4.88
C VAL A 348 18.29 23.60 -5.23
N SER A 349 18.89 24.34 -4.28
CA SER A 349 19.39 25.69 -4.52
C SER A 349 20.59 25.71 -5.49
N GLN A 350 21.45 24.70 -5.44
CA GLN A 350 22.54 24.51 -6.40
C GLN A 350 22.00 24.22 -7.79
N LEU A 351 21.01 23.33 -7.89
CA LEU A 351 20.33 23.02 -9.16
C LEU A 351 19.72 24.28 -9.77
N GLN A 352 19.00 25.06 -8.99
CA GLN A 352 18.38 26.32 -9.44
C GLN A 352 19.42 27.35 -9.90
N SER A 353 20.55 27.46 -9.22
CA SER A 353 21.68 28.34 -9.65
C SER A 353 22.23 27.89 -10.99
N ILE A 354 22.53 26.60 -11.16
CA ILE A 354 23.07 26.06 -12.42
C ILE A 354 22.09 26.27 -13.58
N ILE A 355 20.79 26.08 -13.33
CA ILE A 355 19.72 26.29 -14.33
C ILE A 355 19.67 27.76 -14.74
N LYS A 356 19.73 28.67 -13.79
CA LYS A 356 19.70 30.14 -14.04
C LYS A 356 20.87 30.60 -14.91
N ASP A 357 22.06 30.02 -14.72
CA ASP A 357 23.24 30.32 -15.49
C ASP A 357 23.11 29.93 -16.98
N GLN A 358 22.17 29.03 -17.32
CA GLN A 358 21.87 28.66 -18.70
C GLN A 358 21.05 29.72 -19.45
N ALA A 359 20.44 30.66 -18.75
CA ALA A 359 19.60 31.75 -19.30
C ALA A 359 18.52 31.26 -20.29
N ASP A 360 17.97 30.04 -20.08
CA ASP A 360 16.86 29.49 -20.86
C ASP A 360 15.57 29.49 -20.00
N PRO A 361 14.59 30.37 -20.34
CA PRO A 361 13.39 30.50 -19.55
C PRO A 361 12.56 29.20 -19.43
N GLN A 362 12.62 28.31 -20.43
CA GLN A 362 11.93 27.02 -20.38
C GLN A 362 12.59 26.04 -19.42
N LEU A 363 13.91 26.05 -19.34
CA LEU A 363 14.65 25.26 -18.38
C LEU A 363 14.43 25.78 -16.97
N GLU A 364 14.44 27.11 -16.79
CA GLU A 364 14.10 27.74 -15.50
C GLU A 364 12.68 27.38 -15.04
N ARG A 365 11.70 27.40 -15.94
CA ARG A 365 10.33 27.00 -15.64
C ARG A 365 10.23 25.55 -15.16
N LEU A 366 10.82 24.61 -15.91
CA LEU A 366 10.80 23.20 -15.53
C LEU A 366 11.58 22.92 -14.24
N GLY A 367 12.69 23.65 -14.02
CA GLY A 367 13.45 23.57 -12.78
C GLY A 367 12.71 24.10 -11.57
N LEU A 368 11.94 25.18 -11.76
CA LEU A 368 11.09 25.73 -10.70
C LEU A 368 9.93 24.78 -10.37
N GLU A 369 9.27 24.20 -11.38
CA GLU A 369 8.15 23.26 -11.18
C GLU A 369 8.58 21.88 -10.66
N TYR A 370 9.87 21.57 -10.62
CA TYR A 370 10.34 20.25 -10.25
C TYR A 370 10.12 19.97 -8.76
N LEU A 371 9.43 18.86 -8.47
CA LEU A 371 9.10 18.40 -7.13
C LEU A 371 9.57 16.95 -6.95
N PRO A 372 10.67 16.70 -6.22
CA PRO A 372 11.19 15.35 -5.98
C PRO A 372 10.41 14.62 -4.87
N ILE A 373 9.11 14.45 -5.07
CA ILE A 373 8.18 13.86 -4.11
C ILE A 373 8.08 12.35 -4.32
N THR A 374 8.08 11.61 -3.23
CA THR A 374 7.70 10.20 -3.16
C THR A 374 6.49 10.00 -2.24
N PHE A 375 5.79 8.87 -2.33
CA PHE A 375 4.55 8.55 -1.62
C PHE A 375 3.33 9.40 -1.99
N GLY A 376 3.47 10.45 -2.78
CA GLY A 376 2.38 11.37 -3.10
C GLY A 376 1.27 10.69 -3.85
N ARG A 377 0.28 10.19 -3.12
CA ARG A 377 -0.91 9.60 -3.72
C ARG A 377 -2.08 9.61 -2.78
N ARG A 378 -3.26 9.62 -3.36
CA ARG A 378 -4.48 9.33 -2.66
C ARG A 378 -5.13 8.09 -3.26
N HIS A 379 -5.29 7.05 -2.45
CA HIS A 379 -6.20 5.97 -2.78
C HIS A 379 -7.63 6.46 -2.73
N GLY A 380 -8.47 5.88 -3.58
CA GLY A 380 -9.87 5.83 -3.29
C GLY A 380 -10.07 5.21 -1.91
N ASP A 381 -10.73 5.92 -1.05
CA ASP A 381 -11.25 5.34 0.18
C ASP A 381 -12.63 4.71 -0.11
N PRO A 382 -13.24 4.01 0.86
CA PRO A 382 -14.56 3.43 0.66
C PRO A 382 -15.64 4.42 0.23
N SER A 383 -15.49 5.73 0.55
CA SER A 383 -16.43 6.77 0.14
C SER A 383 -16.17 7.31 -1.28
N ARG A 384 -15.00 6.98 -1.87
CA ARG A 384 -14.58 7.44 -3.21
C ARG A 384 -13.86 6.35 -3.98
N PRO A 385 -14.51 5.21 -4.25
CA PRO A 385 -13.88 4.04 -4.87
C PRO A 385 -13.43 4.27 -6.31
N TRP A 386 -13.91 5.32 -6.97
CA TRP A 386 -13.47 5.74 -8.30
C TRP A 386 -12.08 6.40 -8.31
N ASN A 387 -11.60 6.90 -7.18
CA ASN A 387 -10.28 7.51 -7.07
C ASN A 387 -9.20 6.42 -6.89
N GLN A 388 -8.80 5.80 -7.97
CA GLN A 388 -7.79 4.75 -7.98
C GLN A 388 -6.45 5.31 -8.46
N PHE A 389 -5.52 5.48 -7.53
CA PHE A 389 -4.18 5.99 -7.84
C PHE A 389 -3.11 4.94 -7.54
N ALA A 390 -2.09 4.89 -8.39
CA ALA A 390 -0.97 3.96 -8.22
C ALA A 390 0.00 4.44 -7.13
N ILE A 391 0.55 3.48 -6.36
CA ILE A 391 1.70 3.69 -5.48
C ILE A 391 2.92 3.10 -6.16
N ARG A 392 3.73 3.95 -6.77
CA ARG A 392 4.95 3.52 -7.41
C ARG A 392 6.15 3.98 -6.58
N LEU A 393 6.72 3.08 -5.81
CA LEU A 393 7.90 3.34 -4.96
C LEU A 393 9.18 2.77 -5.56
N LYS A 394 9.04 1.82 -6.48
CA LYS A 394 10.15 1.15 -7.16
C LYS A 394 9.80 0.97 -8.63
N ASP A 395 10.82 1.01 -9.48
CA ASP A 395 10.70 0.67 -10.89
C ASP A 395 10.68 -0.86 -11.10
N GLN A 396 10.72 -1.29 -12.36
CA GLN A 396 10.71 -2.70 -12.74
C GLN A 396 11.99 -3.45 -12.29
N ASN A 397 13.10 -2.73 -12.09
CA ASN A 397 14.37 -3.29 -11.63
C ASN A 397 14.46 -3.35 -10.10
N GLY A 398 13.50 -2.76 -9.40
CA GLY A 398 13.48 -2.64 -7.94
C GLY A 398 14.16 -1.38 -7.41
N ASP A 399 14.63 -0.49 -8.28
CA ASP A 399 15.22 0.78 -7.90
C ASP A 399 14.17 1.77 -7.42
N ARG A 400 14.58 2.67 -6.53
CA ARG A 400 13.69 3.69 -5.96
C ARG A 400 13.15 4.61 -7.04
N LEU A 401 11.84 4.85 -7.00
CA LEU A 401 11.14 5.74 -7.91
C LEU A 401 10.51 6.90 -7.13
N LEU A 402 10.77 8.13 -7.57
CA LEU A 402 10.01 9.30 -7.15
C LEU A 402 8.69 9.32 -7.91
N SER A 403 7.57 9.40 -7.20
CA SER A 403 6.24 9.37 -7.82
C SER A 403 5.21 10.01 -6.92
N TYR A 404 4.32 10.78 -7.52
CA TYR A 404 3.11 11.28 -6.89
C TYR A 404 1.96 11.23 -7.90
N GLN A 405 0.77 11.00 -7.41
CA GLN A 405 -0.44 10.94 -8.21
C GLN A 405 -1.66 11.23 -7.34
N GLY A 406 -2.53 12.11 -7.76
CA GLY A 406 -3.75 12.40 -7.02
C GLY A 406 -4.65 13.40 -7.71
N ASN A 407 -5.86 13.55 -7.21
CA ASN A 407 -6.74 14.63 -7.62
C ASN A 407 -6.08 15.98 -7.31
N TRP A 408 -6.18 16.89 -8.25
CA TRP A 408 -5.61 18.24 -8.15
C TRP A 408 -5.90 18.91 -6.81
N ARG A 409 -7.16 19.03 -6.45
CA ARG A 409 -7.61 19.64 -5.19
C ARG A 409 -6.96 18.98 -3.96
N ASP A 410 -7.00 17.67 -3.91
CA ASP A 410 -6.59 16.92 -2.73
C ASP A 410 -5.07 16.96 -2.52
N VAL A 411 -4.30 16.94 -3.61
CA VAL A 411 -2.84 16.97 -3.56
C VAL A 411 -2.32 18.32 -3.09
N PHE A 412 -2.83 19.43 -3.64
CA PHE A 412 -2.41 20.76 -3.25
C PHE A 412 -2.76 21.08 -1.80
N GLN A 413 -3.89 20.61 -1.29
CA GLN A 413 -4.23 20.72 0.13
C GLN A 413 -3.18 20.06 1.04
N ASN A 414 -2.65 18.91 0.64
CA ASN A 414 -1.63 18.23 1.42
C ASN A 414 -0.24 18.83 1.21
N TRP A 415 0.05 19.38 0.03
CA TRP A 415 1.31 20.08 -0.24
C TRP A 415 1.42 21.41 0.51
N GLU A 416 0.31 22.09 0.78
CA GLU A 416 0.30 23.21 1.71
C GLU A 416 0.93 22.80 3.05
N ALA A 417 0.43 21.74 3.68
CA ALA A 417 0.96 21.24 4.95
C ALA A 417 2.43 20.79 4.83
N LEU A 418 2.82 20.17 3.71
CA LEU A 418 4.19 19.72 3.47
C LEU A 418 5.17 20.89 3.36
N THR A 419 4.76 22.01 2.78
CA THR A 419 5.61 23.18 2.59
C THR A 419 5.95 23.92 3.90
N PHE A 420 5.22 23.69 4.99
CA PHE A 420 5.65 24.16 6.32
C PHE A 420 6.93 23.48 6.79
N SER A 421 7.13 22.20 6.46
CA SER A 421 8.36 21.47 6.79
C SER A 421 9.47 21.70 5.75
N PHE A 422 9.10 22.09 4.52
CA PHE A 422 10.02 22.27 3.39
C PHE A 422 9.73 23.58 2.64
N PRO A 423 9.97 24.75 3.27
CA PRO A 423 9.56 26.04 2.72
C PRO A 423 10.23 26.41 1.38
N GLU A 424 11.44 25.91 1.08
CA GLU A 424 12.11 26.17 -0.20
C GLU A 424 11.36 25.63 -1.42
N PHE A 425 10.37 24.77 -1.24
CA PHE A 425 9.51 24.27 -2.32
C PHE A 425 8.18 25.03 -2.47
N ILE A 426 7.92 26.06 -1.68
CA ILE A 426 6.64 26.82 -1.76
C ILE A 426 6.46 27.37 -3.17
N GLU A 427 7.45 28.08 -3.71
CA GLU A 427 7.41 28.69 -5.04
C GLU A 427 7.32 27.63 -6.15
N SER A 428 7.91 26.45 -5.93
CA SER A 428 7.79 25.32 -6.84
C SER A 428 6.35 24.78 -6.92
N VAL A 429 5.68 24.69 -5.80
CA VAL A 429 4.26 24.29 -5.74
C VAL A 429 3.37 25.35 -6.36
N ILE A 430 3.63 26.65 -6.11
CA ILE A 430 2.92 27.76 -6.74
C ILE A 430 3.09 27.70 -8.27
N ALA A 431 4.33 27.55 -8.77
CA ALA A 431 4.61 27.47 -10.19
C ALA A 431 3.89 26.28 -10.84
N LYS A 432 3.90 25.13 -10.19
CA LYS A 432 3.17 23.93 -10.63
C LYS A 432 1.69 24.18 -10.78
N PHE A 433 1.08 24.88 -9.81
CA PHE A 433 -0.34 25.25 -9.85
C PHE A 433 -0.64 26.21 -11.01
N VAL A 434 0.09 27.29 -11.09
CA VAL A 434 -0.16 28.36 -12.08
C VAL A 434 0.05 27.86 -13.50
N ASN A 435 1.16 27.14 -13.77
CA ASN A 435 1.52 26.69 -15.10
C ASN A 435 0.60 25.59 -15.65
N ALA A 436 -0.13 24.91 -14.78
CA ALA A 436 -1.12 23.93 -15.18
C ALA A 436 -2.55 24.47 -15.23
N SER A 437 -2.80 25.70 -14.77
CA SER A 437 -4.12 26.33 -14.84
C SER A 437 -4.35 26.93 -16.25
N THR A 438 -5.61 27.00 -16.68
CA THR A 438 -5.97 27.74 -17.89
C THR A 438 -5.92 29.24 -17.66
N MET A 439 -5.97 30.03 -18.74
CA MET A 439 -6.00 31.47 -18.66
C MET A 439 -7.24 32.00 -17.94
N ASP A 440 -8.35 31.26 -17.99
CA ASP A 440 -9.62 31.56 -17.32
C ASP A 440 -9.68 31.04 -15.87
N GLY A 441 -8.59 30.43 -15.35
CA GLY A 441 -8.49 29.98 -13.98
C GLY A 441 -9.01 28.57 -13.70
N TYR A 442 -9.29 27.78 -14.73
CA TYR A 442 -9.67 26.37 -14.57
C TYR A 442 -8.46 25.49 -14.29
N ASN A 443 -8.67 24.43 -13.52
CA ASN A 443 -7.63 23.52 -13.07
C ASN A 443 -7.82 22.12 -13.65
N PRO A 444 -6.73 21.33 -13.81
CA PRO A 444 -6.84 19.93 -14.19
C PRO A 444 -7.61 19.10 -13.16
N TYR A 445 -8.09 17.94 -13.59
CA TYR A 445 -8.72 16.97 -12.71
C TYR A 445 -7.68 16.26 -11.81
N ARG A 446 -6.57 15.83 -12.42
CA ARG A 446 -5.54 15.03 -11.77
C ARG A 446 -4.14 15.54 -12.09
N ILE A 447 -3.25 15.39 -11.12
CA ILE A 447 -1.83 15.63 -11.28
C ILE A 447 -1.03 14.36 -11.03
N THR A 448 -0.02 14.12 -11.84
CA THR A 448 0.99 13.08 -11.66
C THR A 448 2.37 13.69 -11.80
N LYS A 449 3.42 12.92 -11.46
CA LYS A 449 4.79 13.35 -11.70
C LYS A 449 5.07 13.55 -13.19
N GLU A 450 4.47 12.71 -14.03
CA GLU A 450 4.65 12.70 -15.48
C GLU A 450 3.83 13.77 -16.21
N GLY A 451 2.84 14.36 -15.56
CA GLY A 451 1.98 15.35 -16.20
C GLY A 451 0.68 15.64 -15.44
N ILE A 452 -0.26 16.18 -16.19
CA ILE A 452 -1.59 16.53 -15.71
C ILE A 452 -2.63 15.88 -16.61
N ASP A 453 -3.75 15.47 -16.02
CA ASP A 453 -4.88 14.93 -16.76
C ASP A 453 -6.08 15.88 -16.62
N TRP A 454 -6.65 16.19 -17.77
CA TRP A 454 -7.92 16.90 -17.87
C TRP A 454 -9.04 15.89 -17.98
N GLU A 455 -10.23 16.28 -17.55
CA GLU A 455 -11.39 15.43 -17.71
C GLU A 455 -11.75 15.33 -19.19
N VAL A 456 -12.03 14.10 -19.64
CA VAL A 456 -12.41 13.82 -21.02
C VAL A 456 -13.89 13.43 -20.99
N GLU A 457 -14.68 14.02 -21.87
CA GLU A 457 -16.09 13.62 -22.06
C GLU A 457 -16.16 12.12 -22.38
N ASP A 458 -16.86 11.38 -21.54
CA ASP A 458 -17.25 9.99 -21.79
C ASP A 458 -18.78 9.97 -22.02
N PRO A 459 -19.26 9.59 -23.21
CA PRO A 459 -20.69 9.54 -23.48
C PRO A 459 -21.48 8.61 -22.57
N ASP A 460 -20.80 7.63 -21.96
CA ASP A 460 -21.39 6.63 -21.08
C ASP A 460 -21.34 7.06 -19.61
N ASP A 461 -20.59 8.12 -19.27
CA ASP A 461 -20.51 8.68 -17.91
C ASP A 461 -21.15 10.09 -17.85
N PRO A 462 -22.36 10.20 -17.30
CA PRO A 462 -23.05 11.51 -17.17
C PRO A 462 -22.29 12.51 -16.29
N TRP A 463 -21.29 12.06 -15.52
CA TRP A 463 -20.48 12.93 -14.67
C TRP A 463 -19.25 13.49 -15.40
N SER A 464 -18.92 13.00 -16.58
CA SER A 464 -17.81 13.50 -17.40
C SER A 464 -18.09 14.91 -17.98
N TYR A 465 -19.34 15.37 -17.93
CA TYR A 465 -19.74 16.72 -18.34
C TYR A 465 -19.52 17.79 -17.26
N ILE A 466 -19.15 17.38 -16.06
CA ILE A 466 -18.84 18.33 -14.99
C ILE A 466 -17.44 18.88 -15.29
N GLY A 467 -17.42 19.97 -16.01
CA GLY A 467 -16.18 20.69 -16.35
C GLY A 467 -15.39 21.10 -15.11
N TYR A 468 -14.21 21.59 -15.33
CA TYR A 468 -13.21 21.89 -14.32
C TYR A 468 -13.66 22.89 -13.29
N TRP A 469 -13.36 22.57 -12.04
CA TRP A 469 -13.74 23.35 -10.88
C TRP A 469 -12.63 24.36 -10.57
N GLY A 470 -12.88 25.64 -10.88
CA GLY A 470 -11.98 26.72 -10.51
C GLY A 470 -12.30 27.35 -9.16
N ASP A 471 -13.52 27.23 -8.67
CA ASP A 471 -14.07 28.04 -7.62
C ASP A 471 -13.38 27.89 -6.24
N HIS A 472 -13.27 26.68 -5.71
CA HIS A 472 -12.68 26.48 -4.39
C HIS A 472 -11.20 26.05 -4.44
N GLN A 473 -10.68 25.69 -5.59
CA GLN A 473 -9.28 25.22 -5.73
C GLN A 473 -8.30 26.40 -5.65
N ILE A 474 -8.73 27.58 -6.04
CA ILE A 474 -7.95 28.83 -5.95
C ILE A 474 -7.54 29.17 -4.50
N ILE A 475 -8.27 28.70 -3.49
CA ILE A 475 -7.93 28.87 -2.08
C ILE A 475 -6.55 28.31 -1.77
N TYR A 476 -6.19 27.15 -2.32
CA TYR A 476 -4.88 26.55 -2.09
C TYR A 476 -3.75 27.37 -2.70
N LEU A 477 -3.97 27.98 -3.87
CA LEU A 477 -3.01 28.93 -4.44
C LEU A 477 -2.88 30.18 -3.55
N GLN A 478 -4.01 30.73 -3.07
CA GLN A 478 -3.98 31.88 -2.16
C GLN A 478 -3.16 31.59 -0.91
N ILE A 479 -3.40 30.46 -0.24
CA ILE A 479 -2.67 30.07 0.97
C ILE A 479 -1.19 29.90 0.67
N LEU A 480 -0.82 29.28 -0.45
CA LEU A 480 0.58 29.14 -0.86
C LEU A 480 1.26 30.48 -1.14
N LEU A 481 0.53 31.44 -1.74
CA LEU A 481 1.03 32.82 -1.93
C LEU A 481 1.25 33.53 -0.59
N GLU A 482 0.34 33.35 0.37
CA GLU A 482 0.48 33.89 1.72
C GLU A 482 1.69 33.24 2.45
N LEU A 483 1.90 31.92 2.30
CA LEU A 483 3.06 31.23 2.84
C LEU A 483 4.37 31.73 2.20
N SER A 484 4.40 31.89 0.88
CA SER A 484 5.57 32.48 0.19
C SER A 484 5.89 33.87 0.74
N ASN A 485 4.89 34.71 0.94
CA ASN A 485 5.09 36.05 1.52
C ASN A 485 5.57 36.00 2.99
N GLN A 486 5.22 34.96 3.74
CA GLN A 486 5.67 34.79 5.13
C GLN A 486 7.10 34.26 5.23
N PHE A 487 7.44 33.23 4.43
CA PHE A 487 8.73 32.59 4.47
C PHE A 487 9.77 33.29 3.58
N HIS A 488 9.35 33.79 2.41
CA HIS A 488 10.21 34.39 1.39
C HIS A 488 9.64 35.70 0.84
N PRO A 489 9.52 36.77 1.64
CA PRO A 489 8.73 37.97 1.30
C PRO A 489 9.18 38.69 0.01
N GLU A 490 10.43 38.51 -0.45
CA GLU A 490 10.93 39.12 -1.66
C GLU A 490 10.80 38.22 -2.91
N GLU A 491 10.69 36.90 -2.75
CA GLU A 491 10.75 35.94 -3.87
C GLU A 491 9.50 36.02 -4.73
N LEU A 492 8.32 36.12 -4.13
CA LEU A 492 7.06 36.26 -4.86
C LEU A 492 7.10 37.49 -5.80
N GLY A 493 7.58 38.64 -5.30
CA GLY A 493 7.74 39.85 -6.11
C GLY A 493 8.72 39.67 -7.28
N LYS A 494 9.81 38.95 -7.06
CA LYS A 494 10.78 38.62 -8.11
C LYS A 494 10.17 37.68 -9.16
N LEU A 495 9.41 36.68 -8.75
CA LEU A 495 8.74 35.73 -9.65
C LEU A 495 7.70 36.42 -10.54
N LEU A 496 6.88 37.30 -9.99
CA LEU A 496 5.85 38.04 -10.73
C LEU A 496 6.40 38.98 -11.81
N LEU A 497 7.68 39.35 -11.74
CA LEU A 497 8.37 40.14 -12.74
C LEU A 497 9.11 39.34 -13.83
N ARG A 498 8.99 38.01 -13.79
CA ARG A 498 9.72 37.14 -14.73
C ARG A 498 8.75 36.45 -15.71
N TYR A 499 9.22 36.29 -16.96
CA TYR A 499 8.50 35.61 -18.02
C TYR A 499 8.80 34.08 -17.99
N ILE A 500 8.51 33.41 -16.85
CA ILE A 500 8.76 31.98 -16.66
C ILE A 500 7.47 31.18 -16.44
N PHE A 501 6.33 31.84 -16.36
CA PHE A 501 5.04 31.19 -16.24
C PHE A 501 4.40 30.93 -17.59
N CYS A 502 3.59 29.90 -17.65
CA CYS A 502 2.73 29.57 -18.79
C CYS A 502 1.30 29.26 -18.28
N TYR A 503 0.42 28.98 -19.20
CA TYR A 503 -0.93 28.50 -18.91
C TYR A 503 -1.21 27.25 -19.75
N ALA A 504 -2.13 26.42 -19.28
CA ALA A 504 -2.55 25.26 -20.03
C ALA A 504 -3.49 25.70 -21.18
N ASN A 505 -3.10 25.38 -22.41
CA ASN A 505 -3.91 25.63 -23.60
C ASN A 505 -4.68 24.36 -23.95
N VAL A 506 -5.78 24.12 -23.23
CA VAL A 506 -6.67 22.99 -23.51
C VAL A 506 -7.93 23.50 -24.20
N PRO A 507 -8.48 22.74 -25.15
CA PRO A 507 -9.77 23.06 -25.76
C PRO A 507 -10.83 23.00 -24.68
N PHE A 508 -11.44 24.16 -24.43
CA PHE A 508 -12.48 24.32 -23.42
C PHE A 508 -13.86 24.41 -24.12
N ARG A 509 -14.81 23.62 -23.65
CA ARG A 509 -16.22 23.79 -23.99
C ARG A 509 -16.95 24.21 -22.71
N ILE A 510 -17.58 25.38 -22.77
CA ILE A 510 -18.57 25.82 -21.79
C ILE A 510 -19.89 25.12 -22.12
#